data_29648fcce693e04927e3f0a077e06f1d
#
_entry.id   29648fcce693e04927e3f0a077e06f1d
#
_cell.length_a   1.000
_cell.length_b   1.000
_cell.length_c   1.000
_cell.angle_alpha   90.00
_cell.angle_beta   90.00
_cell.angle_gamma   90.00
#
_symmetry.space_group_name_H-M   'P 1'
#
loop_
_entity.id
_entity.type
_entity.pdbx_description
1 polymer ?
#
loop_
_entity_poly.entity_id
_entity_poly.type
_entity_poly.pdbx_seq_one_letter_code
_entity_poly.pdbx_strand_id
1 'polypeptide(L)'
;MKSIYKGTAIIAILFIVVSCSFSKKQAANRMETNDLPQLEIVVLDPGHFHASLLQKETLTDVSDTIRIYAPEGTGVNQFQEGIDSYNQRAESPTTWKKQVYTGDDYLQKMFADHKGNVVVLAGNNQKKTRYIMESIKAGYHVLADKPLAINPQDFKLLTEAYQLAKEKNLLLYDLMTERIFSIS
;
A
#
# COMPACT_ATOMS: atom_id res chain seq x y z
N MET A 1 56.64 27.29 -59.07
CA MET A 1 55.43 26.79 -59.71
C MET A 1 54.60 26.09 -58.64
N LYS A 2 53.58 26.77 -58.17
CA LYS A 2 52.16 26.42 -57.96
C LYS A 2 51.93 25.00 -57.38
N SER A 3 51.65 24.94 -56.14
CA SER A 3 50.36 24.89 -55.44
C SER A 3 49.68 23.56 -55.58
N ILE A 4 49.37 22.94 -54.45
CA ILE A 4 48.03 22.38 -54.11
C ILE A 4 48.14 21.82 -52.67
N TYR A 5 47.57 22.48 -51.70
CA TYR A 5 47.07 21.89 -50.47
C TYR A 5 45.73 22.58 -50.15
N LYS A 6 44.69 21.92 -50.55
CA LYS A 6 43.32 22.18 -50.02
C LYS A 6 42.62 20.83 -49.93
N GLY A 7 42.26 20.41 -48.72
CA GLY A 7 41.32 19.30 -48.61
C GLY A 7 41.53 18.35 -47.44
N THR A 8 41.63 18.86 -46.19
CA THR A 8 41.47 18.00 -45.01
C THR A 8 41.01 18.81 -43.81
N ALA A 9 39.81 19.34 -43.85
CA ALA A 9 39.25 20.06 -42.71
C ALA A 9 37.71 19.96 -42.62
N ILE A 10 37.05 18.85 -42.99
CA ILE A 10 35.58 18.71 -42.94
C ILE A 10 35.11 17.43 -42.24
N ILE A 11 35.98 16.59 -41.68
CA ILE A 11 35.54 15.30 -41.10
C ILE A 11 35.48 15.33 -39.54
N ALA A 12 35.90 16.42 -38.86
CA ALA A 12 35.99 16.45 -37.42
C ALA A 12 34.76 17.03 -36.65
N ILE A 13 33.71 17.47 -37.37
CA ILE A 13 32.54 18.15 -36.72
C ILE A 13 31.29 17.29 -36.59
N LEU A 14 31.28 16.07 -37.17
CA LEU A 14 30.07 15.25 -37.17
C LEU A 14 29.93 14.26 -35.99
N PHE A 15 30.96 14.16 -35.11
CA PHE A 15 30.91 13.18 -33.99
C PHE A 15 30.49 13.75 -32.62
N ILE A 16 30.28 15.04 -32.50
CA ILE A 16 29.96 15.67 -31.18
C ILE A 16 28.45 15.78 -30.95
N VAL A 17 27.59 15.67 -31.98
CA VAL A 17 26.15 15.88 -31.82
C VAL A 17 25.36 14.63 -31.41
N VAL A 18 25.94 13.42 -31.54
CA VAL A 18 25.24 12.16 -31.21
C VAL A 18 25.35 11.80 -29.73
N SER A 19 26.35 12.29 -29.00
CA SER A 19 26.54 11.98 -27.56
C SER A 19 25.60 12.74 -26.63
N CYS A 20 25.03 13.89 -27.03
CA CYS A 20 24.12 14.66 -26.18
C CYS A 20 22.67 14.18 -26.23
N SER A 21 22.27 13.41 -27.25
CA SER A 21 20.88 12.95 -27.38
C SER A 21 20.59 11.68 -26.58
N PHE A 22 21.61 10.87 -26.27
CA PHE A 22 21.44 9.63 -25.51
C PHE A 22 21.33 9.88 -24.00
N SER A 23 21.97 10.94 -23.48
CA SER A 23 21.94 11.29 -22.05
C SER A 23 20.62 11.92 -21.60
N LYS A 24 19.87 12.56 -22.51
CA LYS A 24 18.55 13.15 -22.20
C LYS A 24 17.40 12.16 -22.17
N LYS A 25 17.55 10.99 -22.80
CA LYS A 25 16.49 9.95 -22.83
C LYS A 25 16.50 9.04 -21.58
N GLN A 26 17.63 8.96 -20.85
CA GLN A 26 17.69 8.21 -19.59
C GLN A 26 17.25 9.03 -18.37
N ALA A 27 17.24 10.37 -18.44
CA ALA A 27 16.76 11.22 -17.36
C ALA A 27 15.23 11.36 -17.32
N ALA A 28 14.53 11.03 -18.41
CA ALA A 28 13.07 11.19 -18.50
C ALA A 28 12.28 9.98 -17.96
N ASN A 29 12.93 8.93 -17.49
CA ASN A 29 12.27 7.73 -16.96
C ASN A 29 12.49 7.54 -15.44
N ARG A 30 12.94 8.56 -14.75
CA ARG A 30 12.86 8.63 -13.30
C ARG A 30 11.47 9.18 -13.00
N MET A 31 10.49 8.30 -12.83
CA MET A 31 9.22 8.63 -12.21
C MET A 31 9.54 9.43 -10.95
N GLU A 32 9.21 10.71 -10.94
CA GLU A 32 9.36 11.52 -9.74
C GLU A 32 8.46 10.88 -8.69
N THR A 33 9.05 10.33 -7.64
CA THR A 33 8.34 9.67 -6.53
C THR A 33 7.43 10.62 -5.75
N ASN A 34 7.38 11.90 -6.14
CA ASN A 34 6.58 12.94 -5.51
C ASN A 34 5.13 13.02 -5.98
N ASP A 35 4.74 12.26 -7.02
CA ASP A 35 3.37 12.28 -7.57
C ASP A 35 2.51 11.06 -7.18
N LEU A 36 3.03 10.15 -6.38
CA LEU A 36 2.24 9.03 -5.88
C LEU A 36 1.29 9.52 -4.77
N PRO A 37 -0.01 9.17 -4.83
CA PRO A 37 -0.92 9.53 -3.77
C PRO A 37 -0.46 8.91 -2.45
N GLN A 38 -0.48 9.70 -1.38
CA GLN A 38 -0.17 9.21 -0.04
C GLN A 38 -1.07 8.02 0.30
N LEU A 39 -0.47 6.96 0.87
CA LEU A 39 -1.23 5.82 1.33
C LEU A 39 -1.97 6.18 2.63
N GLU A 40 -3.26 5.94 2.65
CA GLU A 40 -4.14 6.17 3.79
C GLU A 40 -4.75 4.85 4.26
N ILE A 41 -4.36 4.41 5.45
CA ILE A 41 -4.73 3.10 5.99
C ILE A 41 -6.12 3.15 6.63
N VAL A 42 -6.92 2.17 6.28
CA VAL A 42 -8.17 1.81 6.95
C VAL A 42 -8.01 0.40 7.53
N VAL A 43 -8.28 0.23 8.81
CA VAL A 43 -8.27 -1.07 9.47
C VAL A 43 -9.71 -1.49 9.72
N LEU A 44 -10.10 -2.64 9.18
CA LEU A 44 -11.45 -3.15 9.27
C LEU A 44 -11.52 -4.39 10.16
N ASP A 45 -12.34 -4.33 11.21
CA ASP A 45 -12.63 -5.42 12.16
C ASP A 45 -11.35 -6.13 12.67
N PRO A 46 -10.39 -5.38 13.27
CA PRO A 46 -9.14 -5.97 13.79
C PRO A 46 -9.46 -6.94 14.94
N GLY A 47 -8.93 -8.16 14.87
CA GLY A 47 -9.17 -9.18 15.88
C GLY A 47 -7.94 -10.06 16.14
N HIS A 48 -6.81 -9.73 15.51
CA HIS A 48 -5.54 -10.41 15.66
C HIS A 48 -4.40 -9.41 15.80
N PHE A 49 -3.38 -9.70 16.62
CA PHE A 49 -2.28 -8.77 16.89
C PHE A 49 -1.52 -8.36 15.61
N HIS A 50 -1.56 -9.16 14.56
CA HIS A 50 -0.97 -8.81 13.26
C HIS A 50 -1.55 -7.50 12.68
N ALA A 51 -2.76 -7.12 13.06
CA ALA A 51 -3.37 -5.88 12.59
C ALA A 51 -2.53 -4.64 12.94
N SER A 52 -1.85 -4.64 14.09
CA SER A 52 -1.03 -3.51 14.56
C SER A 52 0.42 -3.57 14.10
N LEU A 53 0.90 -4.66 13.50
CA LEU A 53 2.31 -4.78 13.11
C LEU A 53 2.73 -3.82 12.00
N LEU A 54 1.81 -3.41 11.13
CA LEU A 54 2.08 -2.36 10.13
C LEU A 54 2.42 -1.00 10.76
N GLN A 55 1.96 -0.76 11.99
CA GLN A 55 2.17 0.47 12.72
C GLN A 55 3.37 0.41 13.66
N LYS A 56 4.09 -0.70 13.67
CA LYS A 56 5.32 -0.85 14.46
C LYS A 56 6.40 0.17 14.07
N GLU A 57 6.40 0.59 12.81
CA GLU A 57 7.32 1.58 12.27
C GLU A 57 6.57 2.78 11.69
N THR A 58 7.23 3.94 11.61
CA THR A 58 6.71 5.09 10.87
C THR A 58 7.10 4.95 9.41
N LEU A 59 6.12 5.01 8.51
CA LEU A 59 6.31 4.85 7.07
C LEU A 59 6.19 6.22 6.38
N THR A 60 7.17 6.62 5.59
CA THR A 60 7.27 7.96 4.99
C THR A 60 6.16 8.29 4.00
N ASP A 61 5.69 7.28 3.25
CA ASP A 61 4.69 7.46 2.19
C ASP A 61 3.26 7.13 2.65
N VAL A 62 3.08 6.95 3.97
CA VAL A 62 1.81 6.60 4.60
C VAL A 62 1.37 7.74 5.50
N SER A 63 0.08 8.08 5.45
CA SER A 63 -0.54 9.02 6.38
C SER A 63 -0.33 8.56 7.83
N ASP A 64 -0.02 9.48 8.72
CA ASP A 64 0.09 9.21 10.15
C ASP A 64 -1.26 8.90 10.83
N THR A 65 -2.34 9.00 10.09
CA THR A 65 -3.71 8.79 10.57
C THR A 65 -4.26 7.46 10.10
N ILE A 66 -4.61 6.60 11.06
CA ILE A 66 -5.25 5.31 10.84
C ILE A 66 -6.74 5.45 11.10
N ARG A 67 -7.56 5.01 10.14
CA ARG A 67 -9.01 4.92 10.32
C ARG A 67 -9.40 3.51 10.67
N ILE A 68 -10.16 3.35 11.75
CA ILE A 68 -10.53 2.04 12.30
C ILE A 68 -12.06 1.94 12.27
N TYR A 69 -12.57 0.92 11.60
CA TYR A 69 -14.00 0.60 11.57
C TYR A 69 -14.19 -0.82 12.08
N ALA A 70 -14.91 -0.98 13.18
CA ALA A 70 -15.05 -2.27 13.85
C ALA A 70 -16.34 -2.34 14.67
N PRO A 71 -16.85 -3.55 14.99
CA PRO A 71 -17.79 -3.69 16.08
C PRO A 71 -17.11 -3.35 17.40
N GLU A 72 -17.88 -2.98 18.41
CA GLU A 72 -17.36 -2.86 19.77
C GLU A 72 -16.84 -4.21 20.27
N GLY A 73 -15.73 -4.21 21.00
CA GLY A 73 -15.21 -5.43 21.61
C GLY A 73 -13.71 -5.47 21.82
N THR A 74 -13.27 -6.63 22.26
CA THR A 74 -11.87 -6.85 22.66
C THR A 74 -10.87 -6.62 21.50
N GLY A 75 -11.23 -7.01 20.29
CA GLY A 75 -10.34 -6.93 19.13
C GLY A 75 -9.95 -5.48 18.81
N VAL A 76 -10.90 -4.57 18.72
CA VAL A 76 -10.63 -3.15 18.46
C VAL A 76 -9.89 -2.49 19.61
N ASN A 77 -10.17 -2.88 20.87
CA ASN A 77 -9.47 -2.35 22.04
C ASN A 77 -8.00 -2.78 22.04
N GLN A 78 -7.72 -4.07 21.86
CA GLN A 78 -6.35 -4.59 21.76
C GLN A 78 -5.56 -3.98 20.60
N PHE A 79 -6.21 -3.72 19.47
CA PHE A 79 -5.58 -3.03 18.36
C PHE A 79 -5.16 -1.61 18.75
N GLN A 80 -6.04 -0.85 19.40
CA GLN A 80 -5.74 0.50 19.86
C GLN A 80 -4.62 0.53 20.90
N GLU A 81 -4.63 -0.41 21.85
CA GLU A 81 -3.57 -0.59 22.87
C GLU A 81 -2.22 -0.89 22.19
N GLY A 82 -2.21 -1.73 21.13
CA GLY A 82 -1.02 -2.00 20.35
C GLY A 82 -0.42 -0.73 19.72
N ILE A 83 -1.25 0.13 19.13
CA ILE A 83 -0.82 1.41 18.57
C ILE A 83 -0.26 2.32 19.66
N ASP A 84 -0.95 2.42 20.80
CA ASP A 84 -0.50 3.25 21.92
C ASP A 84 0.85 2.78 22.48
N SER A 85 1.05 1.47 22.55
CA SER A 85 2.32 0.86 22.95
C SER A 85 3.47 1.26 22.03
N TYR A 86 3.24 1.28 20.70
CA TYR A 86 4.26 1.72 19.74
C TYR A 86 4.54 3.23 19.85
N ASN A 87 3.52 4.03 20.06
CA ASN A 87 3.67 5.48 20.23
C ASN A 87 4.41 5.86 21.53
N GLN A 88 4.31 5.03 22.57
CA GLN A 88 4.84 5.32 23.91
C GLN A 88 6.16 4.61 24.23
N ARG A 89 6.63 3.71 23.38
CA ARG A 89 7.87 2.98 23.63
C ARG A 89 9.08 3.93 23.70
N ALA A 90 10.08 3.57 24.52
CA ALA A 90 11.26 4.40 24.74
C ALA A 90 12.19 4.47 23.51
N GLU A 91 12.24 3.37 22.72
CA GLU A 91 13.08 3.28 21.53
C GLU A 91 12.21 3.39 20.29
N SER A 92 12.58 4.28 19.37
CA SER A 92 11.90 4.50 18.08
C SER A 92 10.37 4.66 18.21
N PRO A 93 9.85 5.58 19.05
CA PRO A 93 8.41 5.78 19.18
C PRO A 93 7.79 6.17 17.85
N THR A 94 6.57 5.71 17.61
CA THR A 94 5.77 6.13 16.45
C THR A 94 4.85 7.30 16.81
N THR A 95 4.16 7.87 15.81
CA THR A 95 3.29 9.04 15.99
C THR A 95 1.91 8.84 15.37
N TRP A 96 1.44 7.59 15.34
CA TRP A 96 0.15 7.25 14.72
C TRP A 96 -1.02 7.91 15.44
N LYS A 97 -1.90 8.50 14.66
CA LYS A 97 -3.18 9.07 15.09
C LYS A 97 -4.30 8.10 14.79
N LYS A 98 -5.24 7.92 15.69
CA LYS A 98 -6.36 7.00 15.52
C LYS A 98 -7.66 7.78 15.30
N GLN A 99 -8.42 7.42 14.27
CA GLN A 99 -9.81 7.80 14.07
C GLN A 99 -10.64 6.53 14.15
N VAL A 100 -11.39 6.37 15.22
CA VAL A 100 -12.10 5.13 15.53
C VAL A 100 -13.60 5.33 15.39
N TYR A 101 -14.22 4.43 14.66
CA TYR A 101 -15.66 4.26 14.63
C TYR A 101 -16.00 2.84 15.09
N THR A 102 -16.81 2.73 16.15
CA THR A 102 -17.35 1.46 16.65
C THR A 102 -18.86 1.50 16.60
N GLY A 103 -19.47 0.47 16.04
CA GLY A 103 -20.92 0.35 15.94
C GLY A 103 -21.30 -0.85 15.09
N ASP A 104 -22.55 -1.27 15.14
CA ASP A 104 -23.05 -2.42 14.38
C ASP A 104 -23.01 -2.17 12.86
N ASP A 105 -23.07 -0.92 12.45
CA ASP A 105 -23.02 -0.47 11.06
C ASP A 105 -21.62 -0.09 10.56
N TYR A 106 -20.55 -0.49 11.27
CA TYR A 106 -19.16 -0.12 10.99
C TYR A 106 -18.73 -0.34 9.53
N LEU A 107 -19.22 -1.41 8.90
CA LEU A 107 -18.90 -1.73 7.51
C LEU A 107 -19.57 -0.77 6.53
N GLN A 108 -20.87 -0.50 6.74
CA GLN A 108 -21.65 0.46 5.95
C GLN A 108 -21.06 1.88 6.12
N LYS A 109 -20.70 2.22 7.36
CA LYS A 109 -20.08 3.49 7.69
C LYS A 109 -18.73 3.68 6.98
N MET A 110 -17.90 2.65 6.95
CA MET A 110 -16.61 2.67 6.22
C MET A 110 -16.84 2.98 4.73
N PHE A 111 -17.78 2.29 4.11
CA PHE A 111 -18.06 2.50 2.68
C PHE A 111 -18.75 3.86 2.40
N ALA A 112 -19.61 4.33 3.29
CA ALA A 112 -20.25 5.63 3.15
C ALA A 112 -19.25 6.80 3.33
N ASP A 113 -18.33 6.68 4.29
CA ASP A 113 -17.29 7.69 4.50
C ASP A 113 -16.29 7.72 3.34
N HIS A 114 -16.01 6.58 2.75
CA HIS A 114 -15.07 6.37 1.64
C HIS A 114 -13.73 7.11 1.85
N LYS A 115 -13.19 7.02 3.06
CA LYS A 115 -11.93 7.65 3.46
C LYS A 115 -10.81 6.62 3.47
N GLY A 116 -9.63 7.04 2.98
CA GLY A 116 -8.48 6.17 2.81
C GLY A 116 -8.49 5.40 1.49
N ASN A 117 -7.44 4.66 1.22
CA ASN A 117 -7.26 3.94 -0.04
C ASN A 117 -6.76 2.49 0.13
N VAL A 118 -6.28 2.11 1.32
CA VAL A 118 -5.78 0.76 1.63
C VAL A 118 -6.50 0.20 2.82
N VAL A 119 -7.24 -0.90 2.65
CA VAL A 119 -7.90 -1.64 3.73
C VAL A 119 -6.99 -2.76 4.22
N VAL A 120 -6.74 -2.78 5.53
CA VAL A 120 -5.99 -3.83 6.23
C VAL A 120 -6.96 -4.75 6.96
N LEU A 121 -6.83 -6.05 6.70
CA LEU A 121 -7.68 -7.11 7.25
C LEU A 121 -6.82 -8.11 8.04
N ALA A 122 -6.83 -8.02 9.35
CA ALA A 122 -6.20 -9.01 10.23
C ALA A 122 -7.11 -9.27 11.44
N GLY A 123 -8.09 -10.12 11.25
CA GLY A 123 -9.12 -10.36 12.26
C GLY A 123 -9.95 -11.60 11.97
N ASN A 124 -11.25 -11.47 12.02
CA ASN A 124 -12.21 -12.56 11.90
C ASN A 124 -12.12 -13.28 10.55
N ASN A 125 -11.58 -14.51 10.54
CA ASN A 125 -11.40 -15.30 9.34
C ASN A 125 -12.73 -15.72 8.66
N GLN A 126 -13.84 -15.82 9.42
CA GLN A 126 -15.14 -16.15 8.85
C GLN A 126 -15.74 -15.03 8.00
N LYS A 127 -15.38 -13.77 8.30
CA LYS A 127 -15.85 -12.59 7.57
C LYS A 127 -14.85 -12.10 6.53
N LYS A 128 -13.58 -12.49 6.65
CA LYS A 128 -12.45 -11.91 5.92
C LYS A 128 -12.63 -11.92 4.40
N THR A 129 -12.99 -13.05 3.81
CA THR A 129 -13.14 -13.18 2.35
C THR A 129 -14.26 -12.28 1.83
N ARG A 130 -15.36 -12.15 2.58
CA ARG A 130 -16.42 -11.19 2.28
C ARG A 130 -15.92 -9.74 2.37
N TYR A 131 -15.18 -9.38 3.41
CA TYR A 131 -14.59 -8.04 3.55
C TYR A 131 -13.64 -7.71 2.40
N ILE A 132 -12.82 -8.68 1.96
CA ILE A 132 -11.96 -8.53 0.79
C ILE A 132 -12.80 -8.15 -0.44
N MET A 133 -13.81 -8.95 -0.76
CA MET A 133 -14.67 -8.72 -1.93
C MET A 133 -15.37 -7.37 -1.87
N GLU A 134 -15.97 -7.01 -0.73
CA GLU A 134 -16.70 -5.75 -0.57
C GLU A 134 -15.77 -4.54 -0.63
N SER A 135 -14.56 -4.62 -0.06
CA SER A 135 -13.54 -3.56 -0.16
C SER A 135 -13.06 -3.35 -1.59
N ILE A 136 -12.80 -4.42 -2.34
CA ILE A 136 -12.42 -4.33 -3.76
C ILE A 136 -13.58 -3.74 -4.60
N LYS A 137 -14.82 -4.14 -4.34
CA LYS A 137 -16.01 -3.54 -5.00
C LYS A 137 -16.08 -2.04 -4.75
N ALA A 138 -15.81 -1.61 -3.54
CA ALA A 138 -15.80 -0.21 -3.12
C ALA A 138 -14.58 0.59 -3.61
N GLY A 139 -13.58 -0.03 -4.25
CA GLY A 139 -12.44 0.67 -4.85
C GLY A 139 -11.22 0.79 -3.95
N TYR A 140 -11.13 0.02 -2.88
CA TYR A 140 -9.96 -0.01 -2.01
C TYR A 140 -8.92 -1.03 -2.49
N HIS A 141 -7.64 -0.71 -2.32
CA HIS A 141 -6.59 -1.71 -2.23
C HIS A 141 -6.76 -2.53 -0.95
N VAL A 142 -6.40 -3.81 -0.96
CA VAL A 142 -6.57 -4.68 0.20
C VAL A 142 -5.27 -5.39 0.56
N LEU A 143 -4.89 -5.28 1.84
CA LEU A 143 -3.85 -6.06 2.47
C LEU A 143 -4.51 -6.97 3.52
N ALA A 144 -4.48 -8.28 3.30
CA ALA A 144 -5.17 -9.21 4.18
C ALA A 144 -4.19 -10.23 4.80
N ASP A 145 -4.26 -10.41 6.12
CA ASP A 145 -3.50 -11.45 6.81
C ASP A 145 -4.06 -12.85 6.50
N LYS A 146 -3.20 -13.83 6.51
CA LYS A 146 -3.54 -15.25 6.33
C LYS A 146 -4.50 -15.79 7.42
N PRO A 147 -5.34 -16.77 7.13
CA PRO A 147 -5.74 -17.27 5.82
C PRO A 147 -6.76 -16.31 5.15
N LEU A 148 -6.71 -16.20 3.83
CA LEU A 148 -7.64 -15.37 3.07
C LEU A 148 -8.97 -16.07 2.82
N ALA A 149 -8.96 -17.39 2.82
CA ALA A 149 -10.15 -18.26 2.69
C ALA A 149 -10.03 -19.46 3.63
N ILE A 150 -11.14 -19.92 4.21
CA ILE A 150 -11.18 -21.03 5.18
C ILE A 150 -12.04 -22.21 4.73
N ASN A 151 -12.73 -22.09 3.60
CA ASN A 151 -13.58 -23.12 3.04
C ASN A 151 -13.67 -22.98 1.50
N PRO A 152 -14.22 -23.97 0.76
CA PRO A 152 -14.32 -23.92 -0.70
C PRO A 152 -15.14 -22.76 -1.24
N GLN A 153 -16.18 -22.32 -0.52
CA GLN A 153 -17.01 -21.18 -0.92
C GLN A 153 -16.23 -19.86 -0.83
N ASP A 154 -15.48 -19.68 0.26
CA ASP A 154 -14.59 -18.54 0.43
C ASP A 154 -13.49 -18.54 -0.64
N PHE A 155 -12.93 -19.71 -0.99
CA PHE A 155 -11.91 -19.80 -2.03
C PHE A 155 -12.45 -19.37 -3.40
N LYS A 156 -13.68 -19.75 -3.74
CA LYS A 156 -14.34 -19.27 -4.96
C LYS A 156 -14.53 -17.75 -4.93
N LEU A 157 -15.08 -17.22 -3.83
CA LEU A 157 -15.25 -15.77 -3.66
C LEU A 157 -13.93 -15.00 -3.71
N LEU A 158 -12.87 -15.56 -3.13
CA LEU A 158 -11.52 -14.98 -3.20
C LEU A 158 -10.97 -14.93 -4.63
N THR A 159 -11.20 -15.99 -5.40
CA THR A 159 -10.80 -16.03 -6.82
C THR A 159 -11.52 -14.95 -7.63
N GLU A 160 -12.82 -14.76 -7.38
CA GLU A 160 -13.61 -13.68 -8.00
C GLU A 160 -13.09 -12.29 -7.56
N ALA A 161 -12.71 -12.14 -6.28
CA ALA A 161 -12.13 -10.89 -5.77
C ALA A 161 -10.80 -10.53 -6.44
N TYR A 162 -9.91 -11.50 -6.67
CA TYR A 162 -8.66 -11.29 -7.42
C TYR A 162 -8.92 -10.85 -8.87
N GLN A 163 -9.89 -11.48 -9.52
CA GLN A 163 -10.30 -11.10 -10.88
C GLN A 163 -10.80 -9.65 -10.92
N LEU A 164 -11.72 -9.30 -10.01
CA LEU A 164 -12.27 -7.95 -9.91
C LEU A 164 -11.19 -6.92 -9.56
N ALA A 165 -10.26 -7.24 -8.65
CA ALA A 165 -9.13 -6.38 -8.30
C ALA A 165 -8.28 -6.06 -9.54
N LYS A 166 -7.97 -7.08 -10.36
CA LYS A 166 -7.24 -6.91 -11.61
C LYS A 166 -8.00 -6.00 -12.59
N GLU A 167 -9.30 -6.22 -12.77
CA GLU A 167 -10.15 -5.41 -13.66
C GLU A 167 -10.21 -3.93 -13.23
N LYS A 168 -10.23 -3.69 -11.92
CA LYS A 168 -10.26 -2.33 -11.33
C LYS A 168 -8.88 -1.70 -11.14
N ASN A 169 -7.79 -2.39 -11.49
CA ASN A 169 -6.41 -1.97 -11.21
C ASN A 169 -6.15 -1.72 -9.72
N LEU A 170 -6.70 -2.59 -8.86
CA LEU A 170 -6.53 -2.56 -7.42
C LEU A 170 -5.56 -3.65 -6.96
N LEU A 171 -4.81 -3.37 -5.90
CA LEU A 171 -3.97 -4.35 -5.24
C LEU A 171 -4.81 -5.20 -4.28
N LEU A 172 -4.71 -6.52 -4.41
CA LEU A 172 -5.14 -7.47 -3.39
C LEU A 172 -3.93 -8.35 -3.05
N TYR A 173 -3.42 -8.20 -1.84
CA TYR A 173 -2.18 -8.84 -1.43
C TYR A 173 -2.32 -9.55 -0.09
N ASP A 174 -1.66 -10.72 0.01
CA ASP A 174 -1.52 -11.47 1.25
C ASP A 174 -0.42 -10.84 2.12
N LEU A 175 -0.80 -10.29 3.26
CA LEU A 175 0.09 -9.70 4.21
C LEU A 175 0.67 -10.79 5.13
N MET A 176 1.80 -11.36 4.74
CA MET A 176 2.57 -12.25 5.61
C MET A 176 3.47 -11.41 6.53
N THR A 177 2.91 -10.94 7.62
CA THR A 177 3.58 -10.07 8.58
C THR A 177 4.91 -10.60 9.11
N GLU A 178 5.04 -11.92 9.25
CA GLU A 178 6.25 -12.59 9.71
C GLU A 178 7.44 -12.45 8.74
N ARG A 179 7.18 -12.27 7.43
CA ARG A 179 8.24 -12.06 6.44
C ARG A 179 8.81 -10.64 6.43
N ILE A 180 8.01 -9.66 6.84
CA ILE A 180 8.41 -8.25 6.82
C ILE A 180 9.36 -7.93 7.97
N PHE A 181 9.23 -8.64 9.10
CA PHE A 181 9.95 -8.34 10.33
C PHE A 181 11.13 -9.27 10.63
N SER A 182 11.40 -10.27 9.79
CA SER A 182 12.54 -11.18 9.94
C SER A 182 13.82 -10.73 9.23
N ILE A 183 13.87 -9.52 8.68
CA ILE A 183 15.00 -8.97 7.91
C ILE A 183 15.71 -7.84 8.69
N SER A 184 15.51 -7.74 9.99
CA SER A 184 16.22 -6.77 10.84
C SER A 184 17.25 -7.45 11.72
#